data_0b53cdba7b7cdbe89157746fd20f37be
#
_entry.id   0b53cdba7b7cdbe89157746fd20f37be
#
_cell.length_a   1.000
_cell.length_b   1.000
_cell.length_c   1.000
_cell.angle_alpha   90.00
_cell.angle_beta   90.00
_cell.angle_gamma   90.00
#
_symmetry.space_group_name_H-M   'P 1'
#
loop_
_entity.id
_entity.type
_entity.pdbx_description
1 polymer ?
#
loop_
_entity_poly.entity_id
_entity_poly.type
_entity_poly.pdbx_seq_one_letter_code
_entity_poly.pdbx_strand_id
1 'polypeptide(L)'
;MAIGGLLDKARAVASDAATGVKGKVVETTQNALAEIQGLEPVLRNCGLIIADLMVTMSIPPGFTVVVEQKTTSKECLAALVIRKDEFSKLQTAIVRGLKEAYSLEGTVNKYGMTIGQVEMELTFPPKVHVHLQRQLSGAPAGDDGVGLLACSTESVLGEV
;
A
#
# COMPACT_ATOMS: atom_id res chain seq x y z
N MET A 1 52.57 16.90 -21.34
CA MET A 1 51.41 17.78 -21.45
C MET A 1 50.12 17.07 -21.87
N ALA A 2 49.93 15.81 -21.54
CA ALA A 2 48.74 15.06 -21.92
C ALA A 2 47.81 14.69 -20.74
N ILE A 3 47.99 15.29 -19.57
CA ILE A 3 47.25 14.93 -18.35
C ILE A 3 45.84 15.57 -18.31
N GLY A 4 45.65 16.72 -18.99
CA GLY A 4 44.37 17.43 -19.04
C GLY A 4 43.27 16.68 -19.81
N GLY A 5 43.60 16.02 -20.88
CA GLY A 5 42.64 15.33 -21.73
C GLY A 5 42.11 14.03 -21.14
N LEU A 6 42.85 13.40 -20.22
CA LEU A 6 42.40 12.18 -19.54
C LEU A 6 41.38 12.47 -18.44
N LEU A 7 41.55 13.59 -17.74
CA LEU A 7 40.62 14.05 -16.71
C LEU A 7 39.27 14.50 -17.29
N ASP A 8 39.30 15.15 -18.45
CA ASP A 8 38.06 15.56 -19.14
C ASP A 8 37.29 14.37 -19.70
N LYS A 9 38.00 13.37 -20.25
CA LYS A 9 37.36 12.12 -20.67
C LYS A 9 36.77 11.34 -19.51
N ALA A 10 37.47 11.25 -18.39
CA ALA A 10 36.93 10.57 -17.19
C ALA A 10 35.71 11.30 -16.64
N ARG A 11 35.68 12.61 -16.69
CA ARG A 11 34.51 13.40 -16.27
C ARG A 11 33.32 13.27 -17.21
N ALA A 12 33.54 13.22 -18.51
CA ALA A 12 32.51 13.00 -19.50
C ALA A 12 31.88 11.61 -19.36
N VAL A 13 32.68 10.56 -19.18
CA VAL A 13 32.20 9.19 -18.97
C VAL A 13 31.41 9.04 -17.67
N ALA A 14 31.84 9.69 -16.59
CA ALA A 14 31.11 9.69 -15.32
C ALA A 14 29.78 10.47 -15.43
N SER A 15 29.72 11.53 -16.19
CA SER A 15 28.50 12.29 -16.46
C SER A 15 27.50 11.49 -17.30
N ASP A 16 27.96 10.83 -18.35
CA ASP A 16 27.11 10.00 -19.22
C ASP A 16 26.56 8.76 -18.48
N ALA A 17 27.37 8.13 -17.64
CA ALA A 17 26.92 7.02 -16.82
C ALA A 17 25.84 7.45 -15.81
N ALA A 18 26.02 8.60 -15.16
CA ALA A 18 25.04 9.15 -14.23
C ALA A 18 23.73 9.56 -14.93
N THR A 19 23.81 10.11 -16.13
CA THR A 19 22.64 10.47 -16.95
C THR A 19 21.90 9.22 -17.43
N GLY A 20 22.61 8.19 -17.84
CA GLY A 20 22.03 6.92 -18.27
C GLY A 20 21.30 6.20 -17.14
N VAL A 21 21.83 6.21 -15.93
CA VAL A 21 21.19 5.62 -14.75
C VAL A 21 19.92 6.39 -14.37
N LYS A 22 19.98 7.72 -14.36
CA LYS A 22 18.77 8.55 -14.10
C LYS A 22 17.68 8.31 -15.14
N GLY A 23 18.04 8.22 -16.43
CA GLY A 23 17.07 7.92 -17.49
C GLY A 23 16.39 6.59 -17.30
N LYS A 24 17.14 5.52 -16.96
CA LYS A 24 16.57 4.20 -16.68
C LYS A 24 15.67 4.18 -15.45
N VAL A 25 16.00 4.89 -14.40
CA VAL A 25 15.15 5.01 -13.20
C VAL A 25 13.83 5.68 -13.54
N VAL A 26 13.86 6.77 -14.31
CA VAL A 26 12.63 7.47 -14.74
C VAL A 26 11.77 6.57 -15.62
N GLU A 27 12.35 5.88 -16.60
CA GLU A 27 11.62 4.97 -17.49
C GLU A 27 11.00 3.81 -16.70
N THR A 28 11.75 3.18 -15.80
CA THR A 28 11.25 2.10 -14.94
C THR A 28 10.10 2.59 -14.06
N THR A 29 10.22 3.80 -13.52
CA THR A 29 9.17 4.42 -12.71
C THR A 29 7.91 4.67 -13.52
N GLN A 30 8.03 5.23 -14.73
CA GLN A 30 6.90 5.49 -15.62
C GLN A 30 6.17 4.19 -16.00
N ASN A 31 6.90 3.14 -16.34
CA ASN A 31 6.33 1.85 -16.68
C ASN A 31 5.57 1.24 -15.50
N ALA A 32 6.17 1.26 -14.30
CA ALA A 32 5.53 0.76 -13.09
C ALA A 32 4.26 1.54 -12.74
N LEU A 33 4.28 2.88 -12.84
CA LEU A 33 3.11 3.71 -12.62
C LEU A 33 1.98 3.40 -13.61
N ALA A 34 2.31 3.20 -14.88
CA ALA A 34 1.34 2.82 -15.91
C ALA A 34 0.70 1.46 -15.62
N GLU A 35 1.48 0.47 -15.18
CA GLU A 35 0.98 -0.84 -14.78
C GLU A 35 0.04 -0.76 -13.57
N ILE A 36 0.40 0.03 -12.56
CA ILE A 36 -0.43 0.24 -11.36
C ILE A 36 -1.73 0.95 -11.72
N GLN A 37 -1.67 1.99 -12.55
CA GLN A 37 -2.87 2.69 -13.04
C GLN A 37 -3.76 1.77 -13.88
N GLY A 38 -3.17 0.89 -14.68
CA GLY A 38 -3.93 -0.11 -15.46
C GLY A 38 -4.67 -1.12 -14.58
N LEU A 39 -4.18 -1.39 -13.38
CA LEU A 39 -4.83 -2.27 -12.41
C LEU A 39 -5.98 -1.58 -11.65
N GLU A 40 -5.98 -0.28 -11.54
CA GLU A 40 -6.96 0.48 -10.77
C GLU A 40 -8.43 0.17 -11.14
N PRO A 41 -8.84 0.14 -12.42
CA PRO A 41 -10.22 -0.21 -12.78
C PRO A 41 -10.61 -1.61 -12.33
N VAL A 42 -9.68 -2.56 -12.40
CA VAL A 42 -9.90 -3.94 -11.98
C VAL A 42 -10.11 -4.03 -10.46
N LEU A 43 -9.31 -3.31 -9.69
CA LEU A 43 -9.47 -3.23 -8.24
C LEU A 43 -10.77 -2.53 -7.84
N ARG A 44 -11.17 -1.48 -8.55
CA ARG A 44 -12.46 -0.79 -8.31
C ARG A 44 -13.65 -1.74 -8.51
N ASN A 45 -13.61 -2.59 -9.51
CA ASN A 45 -14.63 -3.61 -9.72
C ASN A 45 -14.73 -4.59 -8.55
N CYS A 46 -13.63 -4.78 -7.83
CA CYS A 46 -13.58 -5.58 -6.60
C CYS A 46 -13.90 -4.77 -5.33
N GLY A 47 -14.28 -3.52 -5.45
CA GLY A 47 -14.57 -2.65 -4.30
C GLY A 47 -13.33 -2.14 -3.57
N LEU A 48 -12.18 -2.16 -4.22
CA LEU A 48 -10.90 -1.68 -3.72
C LEU A 48 -10.48 -0.41 -4.45
N ILE A 49 -9.88 0.51 -3.73
CA ILE A 49 -9.31 1.73 -4.32
C ILE A 49 -7.85 1.88 -3.92
N ILE A 50 -7.06 2.40 -4.84
CA ILE A 50 -5.70 2.84 -4.53
C ILE A 50 -5.83 4.22 -3.87
N ALA A 51 -5.55 4.26 -2.57
CA ALA A 51 -5.67 5.49 -1.77
C ALA A 51 -4.42 6.36 -1.88
N ASP A 52 -3.26 5.74 -1.95
CA ASP A 52 -1.98 6.44 -2.06
C ASP A 52 -0.95 5.60 -2.81
N LEU A 53 0.00 6.28 -3.42
CA LEU A 53 1.10 5.68 -4.14
C LEU A 53 2.38 6.49 -3.88
N MET A 54 3.34 5.86 -3.22
CA MET A 54 4.65 6.46 -2.96
C MET A 54 5.72 5.84 -3.86
N VAL A 55 6.59 6.68 -4.36
CA VAL A 55 7.76 6.26 -5.14
C VAL A 55 9.01 6.63 -4.37
N THR A 56 9.82 5.64 -4.04
CA THR A 56 11.13 5.86 -3.43
C THR A 56 12.19 5.92 -4.51
N MET A 57 12.81 7.09 -4.65
CA MET A 57 13.87 7.31 -5.63
C MET A 57 15.17 6.67 -5.15
N SER A 58 15.34 5.42 -5.47
CA SER A 58 16.52 4.61 -5.18
C SER A 58 16.93 3.81 -6.41
N ILE A 59 17.99 3.04 -6.33
CA ILE A 59 18.44 2.16 -7.39
C ILE A 59 18.46 0.73 -6.85
N PRO A 60 17.51 -0.13 -7.25
CA PRO A 60 16.32 0.12 -8.08
C PRO A 60 15.27 0.97 -7.37
N PRO A 61 14.36 1.66 -8.09
CA PRO A 61 13.30 2.44 -7.49
C PRO A 61 12.33 1.53 -6.71
N GLY A 62 11.86 2.03 -5.55
CA GLY A 62 10.86 1.36 -4.73
C GLY A 62 9.47 1.95 -4.96
N PHE A 63 8.45 1.14 -4.83
CA PHE A 63 7.06 1.56 -4.92
C PHE A 63 6.30 1.07 -3.69
N THR A 64 5.48 1.93 -3.14
CA THR A 64 4.57 1.57 -2.05
C THR A 64 3.15 1.95 -2.46
N VAL A 65 2.27 0.98 -2.48
CA VAL A 65 0.86 1.14 -2.86
C VAL A 65 0.01 0.95 -1.63
N VAL A 66 -0.86 1.92 -1.35
CA VAL A 66 -1.84 1.85 -0.26
C VAL A 66 -3.22 1.62 -0.85
N VAL A 67 -3.88 0.55 -0.44
CA VAL A 67 -5.21 0.15 -0.92
C VAL A 67 -6.21 0.19 0.22
N GLU A 68 -7.35 0.79 -0.02
CA GLU A 68 -8.49 0.80 0.88
C GLU A 68 -9.63 -0.06 0.34
N GLN A 69 -10.31 -0.74 1.24
CA GLN A 69 -11.52 -1.49 0.93
C GLN A 69 -12.76 -0.60 1.12
N LYS A 70 -13.59 -0.49 0.08
CA LYS A 70 -14.89 0.18 0.15
C LYS A 70 -16.04 -0.81 0.33
N THR A 71 -15.91 -1.99 -0.25
CA THR A 71 -16.90 -3.08 -0.13
C THR A 71 -16.17 -4.40 0.05
N THR A 72 -16.86 -5.40 0.60
CA THR A 72 -16.28 -6.74 0.78
C THR A 72 -16.22 -7.47 -0.55
N SER A 73 -15.05 -7.93 -0.97
CA SER A 73 -14.85 -8.54 -2.28
C SER A 73 -13.78 -9.63 -2.34
N LYS A 74 -13.75 -10.48 -1.31
CA LYS A 74 -12.81 -11.63 -1.26
C LYS A 74 -12.90 -12.53 -2.48
N GLU A 75 -14.13 -12.80 -2.95
CA GLU A 75 -14.38 -13.64 -4.11
C GLU A 75 -13.83 -13.03 -5.39
N CYS A 76 -13.94 -11.71 -5.53
CA CYS A 76 -13.39 -10.99 -6.67
C CYS A 76 -11.87 -11.09 -6.70
N LEU A 77 -11.19 -10.91 -5.57
CA LEU A 77 -9.74 -11.05 -5.47
C LEU A 77 -9.29 -12.49 -5.78
N ALA A 78 -10.01 -13.49 -5.31
CA ALA A 78 -9.72 -14.88 -5.63
C ALA A 78 -9.84 -15.16 -7.14
N ALA A 79 -10.85 -14.60 -7.79
CA ALA A 79 -11.02 -14.70 -9.25
C ALA A 79 -9.87 -14.01 -10.00
N LEU A 80 -9.40 -12.86 -9.53
CA LEU A 80 -8.26 -12.16 -10.15
C LEU A 80 -6.96 -12.95 -10.04
N VAL A 81 -6.72 -13.65 -8.95
CA VAL A 81 -5.52 -14.50 -8.78
C VAL A 81 -5.54 -15.67 -9.77
N ILE A 82 -6.70 -16.21 -10.11
CA ILE A 82 -6.84 -17.26 -11.13
C ILE A 82 -6.47 -16.73 -12.52
N ARG A 83 -6.77 -15.47 -12.81
CA ARG A 83 -6.48 -14.78 -14.06
C ARG A 83 -5.07 -14.19 -14.14
N LYS A 84 -4.13 -14.73 -13.40
CA LYS A 84 -2.75 -14.21 -13.27
C LYS A 84 -2.01 -14.01 -14.62
N ASP A 85 -2.37 -14.75 -15.63
CA ASP A 85 -1.73 -14.67 -16.95
C ASP A 85 -2.12 -13.41 -17.74
N GLU A 86 -3.17 -12.71 -17.31
CA GLU A 86 -3.61 -11.44 -17.89
C GLU A 86 -2.89 -10.22 -17.27
N PHE A 87 -2.14 -10.45 -16.20
CA PHE A 87 -1.48 -9.40 -15.44
C PHE A 87 0.03 -9.43 -15.57
N SER A 88 0.66 -8.27 -15.48
CA SER A 88 2.11 -8.17 -15.35
C SER A 88 2.59 -8.77 -14.01
N LYS A 89 3.89 -8.97 -13.90
CA LYS A 89 4.48 -9.45 -12.62
C LYS A 89 4.19 -8.52 -11.46
N LEU A 90 4.24 -7.22 -11.70
CA LEU A 90 3.95 -6.19 -10.70
C LEU A 90 2.47 -6.22 -10.28
N GLN A 91 1.57 -6.24 -11.24
CA GLN A 91 0.13 -6.35 -11.00
C GLN A 91 -0.23 -7.65 -10.27
N THR A 92 0.39 -8.76 -10.65
CA THR A 92 0.20 -10.06 -9.97
C THR A 92 0.68 -10.01 -8.52
N ALA A 93 1.80 -9.36 -8.26
CA ALA A 93 2.31 -9.19 -6.89
C ALA A 93 1.33 -8.38 -6.03
N ILE A 94 0.75 -7.32 -6.57
CA ILE A 94 -0.26 -6.50 -5.89
C ILE A 94 -1.52 -7.33 -5.58
N VAL A 95 -2.07 -8.02 -6.55
CA VAL A 95 -3.28 -8.83 -6.38
C VAL A 95 -3.07 -9.95 -5.36
N ARG A 96 -1.93 -10.63 -5.40
CA ARG A 96 -1.58 -11.66 -4.41
C ARG A 96 -1.43 -11.09 -3.01
N GLY A 97 -0.73 -9.97 -2.87
CA GLY A 97 -0.57 -9.29 -1.59
C GLY A 97 -1.91 -8.89 -0.97
N LEU A 98 -2.82 -8.37 -1.77
CA LEU A 98 -4.19 -8.04 -1.34
C LEU A 98 -4.97 -9.27 -0.92
N LYS A 99 -4.90 -10.36 -1.69
CA LYS A 99 -5.56 -11.62 -1.33
C LYS A 99 -5.05 -12.15 0.00
N GLU A 100 -3.75 -12.16 0.20
CA GLU A 100 -3.12 -12.57 1.46
C GLU A 100 -3.58 -11.70 2.64
N ALA A 101 -3.56 -10.38 2.47
CA ALA A 101 -3.99 -9.43 3.48
C ALA A 101 -5.45 -9.62 3.88
N TYR A 102 -6.35 -9.70 2.91
CA TYR A 102 -7.78 -9.87 3.18
C TYR A 102 -8.16 -11.28 3.64
N SER A 103 -7.28 -12.28 3.46
CA SER A 103 -7.48 -13.61 4.06
C SER A 103 -7.48 -13.58 5.58
N LEU A 104 -6.85 -12.57 6.19
CA LEU A 104 -6.81 -12.37 7.63
C LEU A 104 -8.11 -11.79 8.20
N GLU A 105 -9.00 -11.28 7.37
CA GLU A 105 -10.20 -10.56 7.81
C GLU A 105 -11.07 -11.38 8.79
N GLY A 106 -11.30 -12.65 8.49
CA GLY A 106 -12.06 -13.52 9.37
C GLY A 106 -11.40 -13.73 10.74
N THR A 107 -10.08 -13.75 10.78
CA THR A 107 -9.31 -13.88 12.02
C THR A 107 -9.34 -12.60 12.83
N VAL A 108 -9.07 -11.45 12.22
CA VAL A 108 -9.02 -10.17 12.93
C VAL A 108 -10.40 -9.72 13.43
N ASN A 109 -11.46 -10.08 12.71
CA ASN A 109 -12.83 -9.80 13.14
C ASN A 109 -13.20 -10.50 14.46
N LYS A 110 -12.63 -11.68 14.72
CA LYS A 110 -12.83 -12.39 16.01
C LYS A 110 -12.24 -11.62 17.18
N TYR A 111 -11.28 -10.75 16.94
CA TYR A 111 -10.66 -9.90 17.95
C TYR A 111 -11.23 -8.47 17.98
N GLY A 112 -12.37 -8.24 17.33
CA GLY A 112 -13.01 -6.94 17.26
C GLY A 112 -12.27 -5.91 16.43
N MET A 113 -11.51 -6.36 15.44
CA MET A 113 -10.76 -5.52 14.52
C MET A 113 -11.23 -5.71 13.09
N THR A 114 -11.03 -4.71 12.26
CA THR A 114 -11.24 -4.75 10.81
C THR A 114 -9.98 -4.33 10.08
N ILE A 115 -9.87 -4.74 8.82
CA ILE A 115 -8.81 -4.27 7.94
C ILE A 115 -9.22 -2.89 7.40
N GLY A 116 -8.44 -1.87 7.73
CA GLY A 116 -8.64 -0.50 7.22
C GLY A 116 -7.93 -0.30 5.90
N GLN A 117 -6.62 -0.34 5.91
CA GLN A 117 -5.77 -0.15 4.75
C GLN A 117 -4.77 -1.30 4.62
N VAL A 118 -4.39 -1.59 3.39
CA VAL A 118 -3.30 -2.50 3.07
C VAL A 118 -2.22 -1.73 2.34
N GLU A 119 -1.05 -1.65 2.92
CA GLU A 119 0.13 -1.03 2.34
C GLU A 119 1.07 -2.12 1.81
N MET A 120 1.47 -2.01 0.57
CA MET A 120 2.37 -2.95 -0.07
C MET A 120 3.63 -2.25 -0.55
N GLU A 121 4.76 -2.63 0.01
CA GLU A 121 6.05 -2.26 -0.52
C GLU A 121 6.45 -3.24 -1.63
N LEU A 122 6.50 -2.73 -2.85
CA LEU A 122 6.88 -3.50 -4.04
C LEU A 122 8.41 -3.52 -4.20
N THR A 123 9.06 -4.04 -3.18
CA THR A 123 10.50 -4.31 -3.13
C THR A 123 10.77 -5.80 -3.39
N PHE A 124 12.00 -6.21 -3.37
CA PHE A 124 12.34 -7.63 -3.43
C PHE A 124 13.10 -8.04 -2.16
N PRO A 125 12.51 -8.89 -1.31
CA PRO A 125 11.14 -9.45 -1.35
C PRO A 125 10.06 -8.40 -1.08
N PRO A 126 8.83 -8.58 -1.63
CA PRO A 126 7.72 -7.68 -1.37
C PRO A 126 7.26 -7.78 0.09
N LYS A 127 6.84 -6.66 0.67
CA LYS A 127 6.28 -6.62 2.02
C LYS A 127 4.85 -6.14 1.99
N VAL A 128 4.04 -6.69 2.86
CA VAL A 128 2.63 -6.32 3.01
C VAL A 128 2.37 -5.92 4.46
N HIS A 129 1.92 -4.71 4.66
CA HIS A 129 1.53 -4.17 5.95
C HIS A 129 0.01 -4.04 5.99
N VAL A 130 -0.62 -4.63 6.99
CA VAL A 130 -2.06 -4.59 7.16
C VAL A 130 -2.38 -3.68 8.34
N HIS A 131 -3.06 -2.56 8.06
CA HIS A 131 -3.49 -1.64 9.09
C HIS A 131 -4.84 -2.08 9.65
N LEU A 132 -4.83 -2.51 10.90
CA LEU A 132 -6.02 -2.94 11.61
C LEU A 132 -6.66 -1.75 12.34
N GLN A 133 -7.97 -1.65 12.21
CA GLN A 133 -8.78 -0.66 12.91
C GLN A 133 -9.66 -1.39 13.92
N ARG A 134 -9.76 -0.85 15.14
CA ARG A 134 -10.69 -1.38 16.12
C ARG A 134 -12.11 -1.10 15.63
N GLN A 135 -12.92 -2.14 15.53
CA GLN A 135 -14.35 -1.95 15.45
C GLN A 135 -14.78 -1.28 16.77
N LEU A 136 -15.03 0.00 16.71
CA LEU A 136 -15.89 0.62 17.70
C LEU A 136 -17.25 -0.05 17.41
N SER A 137 -17.53 -1.14 18.12
CA SER A 137 -18.87 -1.70 18.19
C SER A 137 -19.76 -0.52 18.44
N GLY A 138 -20.62 -0.23 17.46
CA GLY A 138 -21.38 0.98 17.46
C GLY A 138 -21.92 1.22 18.86
N ALA A 139 -21.54 2.34 19.45
CA ALA A 139 -22.37 2.87 20.47
C ALA A 139 -23.77 2.75 19.91
N PRO A 140 -24.69 2.05 20.57
CA PRO A 140 -26.06 2.01 20.10
C PRO A 140 -26.40 3.45 19.77
N ALA A 141 -26.91 3.69 18.58
CA ALA A 141 -27.44 4.98 18.20
C ALA A 141 -28.70 5.20 19.06
N GLY A 142 -28.47 5.38 20.29
CA GLY A 142 -29.40 5.55 21.36
C GLY A 142 -28.76 6.57 22.25
N ASP A 143 -29.17 7.77 22.09
CA ASP A 143 -29.49 8.76 23.11
C ASP A 143 -28.72 8.74 24.46
N ASP A 144 -27.71 7.92 24.59
CA ASP A 144 -27.06 7.67 25.87
C ASP A 144 -25.73 8.41 26.05
N GLY A 145 -25.64 9.61 25.47
CA GLY A 145 -24.61 10.55 25.81
C GLY A 145 -24.52 10.88 27.29
N VAL A 146 -25.55 10.55 28.02
CA VAL A 146 -25.65 10.74 29.48
C VAL A 146 -24.83 9.69 30.24
N GLY A 147 -24.71 8.48 29.70
CA GLY A 147 -23.97 7.42 30.39
C GLY A 147 -22.48 7.63 30.48
N LEU A 148 -21.89 8.32 29.51
CA LEU A 148 -20.46 8.63 29.50
C LEU A 148 -20.08 9.71 30.53
N LEU A 149 -20.97 10.65 30.79
CA LEU A 149 -20.74 11.68 31.80
C LEU A 149 -20.92 11.16 33.23
N ALA A 150 -21.79 10.21 33.42
CA ALA A 150 -21.99 9.56 34.71
C ALA A 150 -20.77 8.73 35.14
N CYS A 151 -20.10 8.09 34.19
CA CYS A 151 -18.92 7.27 34.49
C CYS A 151 -17.70 8.07 34.95
N SER A 152 -17.56 9.30 34.47
CA SER A 152 -16.42 10.15 34.84
C SER A 152 -16.63 10.89 36.18
N THR A 153 -17.86 11.05 36.63
CA THR A 153 -18.16 11.68 37.91
C THR A 153 -18.14 10.73 39.09
N GLU A 154 -18.42 9.48 38.88
CA GLU A 154 -18.38 8.48 39.95
C GLU A 154 -16.96 8.18 40.43
N SER A 155 -15.98 8.24 39.60
CA SER A 155 -14.61 8.00 40.00
C SER A 155 -13.99 9.12 40.84
N VAL A 156 -14.56 10.31 40.81
CA VAL A 156 -14.08 11.44 41.59
C VAL A 156 -14.70 11.48 43.00
N LEU A 157 -15.88 10.93 43.15
CA LEU A 157 -16.60 10.94 44.42
C LEU A 157 -16.24 9.77 45.35
N GLY A 158 -15.53 8.77 44.83
CA GLY A 158 -15.08 7.62 45.60
C GLY A 158 -13.88 7.86 46.52
N GLU A 159 -13.25 9.02 46.42
CA GLU A 159 -12.07 9.35 47.23
C GLU A 159 -12.31 10.34 48.35
N VAL A 160 -13.53 10.66 48.61
CA VAL A 160 -13.89 11.50 49.74
C VAL A 160 -14.58 10.61 50.79
#